data_7442b279bc4f08a69e2c2d17c1bb29f4
#
_entry.id   7442b279bc4f08a69e2c2d17c1bb29f4
#
_cell.length_a   1.000
_cell.length_b   1.000
_cell.length_c   1.000
_cell.angle_alpha   90.00
_cell.angle_beta   90.00
_cell.angle_gamma   90.00
#
_symmetry.space_group_name_H-M   'P 1'
#
loop_
_entity.id
_entity.type
_entity.pdbx_description
1 polymer ?
#
loop_
_entity_poly.entity_id
_entity_poly.type
_entity_poly.pdbx_seq_one_letter_code
_entity_poly.pdbx_strand_id
1 'polypeptide(L)'
;GAVLPIYDAIFRNNKIRHVLVRHEQAAVHAAEGYARSTGKVGVVLVTSGPGATNAVTGLTDALMDSIPIVCLSGQVPRHLIGTDAFQEADTSGITRPCTKYNYLVKRSEDLQPNLEEAFHVARAGRPGPVIVDLPKYIQLLDAPYREEKSDTAKHRYQPATAPDPKL
;
A
#
# COMPACT_ATOMS: atom_id res chain seq x y z
N GLY A 1 7.35 -13.31 7.62
CA GLY A 1 8.34 -12.73 8.50
C GLY A 1 8.40 -11.22 8.51
N ALA A 2 8.32 -10.56 7.35
CA ALA A 2 8.52 -9.09 7.25
C ALA A 2 7.36 -8.26 7.85
N VAL A 3 6.17 -8.83 8.03
CA VAL A 3 4.97 -8.10 8.54
C VAL A 3 4.44 -8.62 9.88
N LEU A 4 5.22 -9.41 10.60
CA LEU A 4 4.83 -9.93 11.92
C LEU A 4 4.47 -8.82 12.93
N PRO A 5 5.20 -7.69 13.01
CA PRO A 5 4.84 -6.62 13.92
C PRO A 5 3.46 -6.02 13.62
N ILE A 6 3.09 -5.92 12.33
CA ILE A 6 1.77 -5.43 11.91
C ILE A 6 0.67 -6.42 12.33
N TYR A 7 0.88 -7.73 12.11
CA TYR A 7 -0.07 -8.76 12.56
C TYR A 7 -0.25 -8.76 14.07
N ASP A 8 0.83 -8.60 14.84
CA ASP A 8 0.76 -8.51 16.29
C ASP A 8 -0.07 -7.29 16.73
N ALA A 9 0.13 -6.14 16.10
CA ALA A 9 -0.66 -4.93 16.37
C ALA A 9 -2.15 -5.10 16.01
N ILE A 10 -2.46 -5.74 14.88
CA ILE A 10 -3.85 -6.06 14.47
C ILE A 10 -4.50 -6.99 15.49
N PHE A 11 -3.78 -8.04 15.92
CA PHE A 11 -4.27 -9.00 16.90
C PHE A 11 -4.61 -8.36 18.24
N ARG A 12 -3.77 -7.43 18.70
CA ARG A 12 -3.97 -6.73 20.00
C ARG A 12 -5.06 -5.66 19.97
N ASN A 13 -5.34 -5.09 18.79
CA ASN A 13 -6.18 -3.88 18.69
C ASN A 13 -7.66 -4.15 18.41
N ASN A 14 -8.04 -5.25 17.81
CA ASN A 14 -9.43 -5.62 17.44
C ASN A 14 -10.24 -4.58 16.65
N LYS A 15 -9.63 -3.48 16.18
CA LYS A 15 -10.33 -2.41 15.44
C LYS A 15 -10.38 -2.68 13.94
N ILE A 16 -9.54 -3.59 13.45
CA ILE A 16 -9.44 -3.93 12.03
C ILE A 16 -9.92 -5.37 11.84
N ARG A 17 -10.93 -5.56 10.98
CA ARG A 17 -11.34 -6.90 10.55
C ARG A 17 -10.31 -7.43 9.55
N HIS A 18 -9.57 -8.44 9.95
CA HIS A 18 -8.62 -9.15 9.10
C HIS A 18 -9.29 -10.38 8.46
N VAL A 19 -9.12 -10.54 7.15
CA VAL A 19 -9.58 -11.71 6.38
C VAL A 19 -8.35 -12.42 5.83
N LEU A 20 -8.07 -13.62 6.32
CA LEU A 20 -6.94 -14.43 5.87
C LEU A 20 -7.31 -15.15 4.57
N VAL A 21 -6.43 -15.04 3.59
CA VAL A 21 -6.48 -15.82 2.34
C VAL A 21 -5.23 -16.69 2.21
N ARG A 22 -5.24 -17.66 1.28
CA ARG A 22 -4.13 -18.58 1.08
C ARG A 22 -3.14 -18.19 -0.01
N HIS A 23 -3.50 -17.19 -0.81
CA HIS A 23 -2.65 -16.67 -1.89
C HIS A 23 -2.85 -15.17 -1.99
N GLU A 24 -1.78 -14.42 -2.17
CA GLU A 24 -1.80 -12.96 -2.14
C GLU A 24 -2.58 -12.37 -3.33
N GLN A 25 -2.57 -13.02 -4.47
CA GLN A 25 -3.43 -12.64 -5.61
C GLN A 25 -4.90 -12.63 -5.20
N ALA A 26 -5.35 -13.65 -4.45
CA ALA A 26 -6.72 -13.71 -3.95
C ALA A 26 -7.03 -12.59 -2.95
N ALA A 27 -6.03 -12.15 -2.17
CA ALA A 27 -6.20 -11.00 -1.28
C ALA A 27 -6.51 -9.72 -2.09
N VAL A 28 -5.78 -9.48 -3.18
CA VAL A 28 -6.00 -8.29 -4.02
C VAL A 28 -7.37 -8.38 -4.69
N HIS A 29 -7.75 -9.49 -5.30
CA HIS A 29 -9.07 -9.64 -5.92
C HIS A 29 -10.22 -9.53 -4.90
N ALA A 30 -10.03 -10.01 -3.66
CA ALA A 30 -11.02 -9.79 -2.59
C ALA A 30 -11.14 -8.29 -2.23
N ALA A 31 -10.02 -7.57 -2.19
CA ALA A 31 -10.01 -6.12 -1.96
C ALA A 31 -10.65 -5.35 -3.12
N GLU A 32 -10.47 -5.80 -4.36
CA GLU A 32 -11.16 -5.25 -5.54
C GLU A 32 -12.68 -5.43 -5.42
N GLY A 33 -13.12 -6.64 -5.11
CA GLY A 33 -14.54 -6.94 -4.87
C GLY A 33 -15.13 -6.05 -3.77
N TYR A 34 -14.38 -5.85 -2.68
CA TYR A 34 -14.77 -4.92 -1.63
C TYR A 34 -14.86 -3.47 -2.13
N ALA A 35 -13.86 -2.99 -2.86
CA ALA A 35 -13.86 -1.62 -3.37
C ALA A 35 -15.01 -1.39 -4.36
N ARG A 36 -15.27 -2.34 -5.27
CA ARG A 36 -16.38 -2.28 -6.24
C ARG A 36 -17.75 -2.26 -5.57
N SER A 37 -17.94 -3.08 -4.53
CA SER A 37 -19.24 -3.22 -3.86
C SER A 37 -19.55 -2.11 -2.85
N THR A 38 -18.52 -1.46 -2.30
CA THR A 38 -18.70 -0.48 -1.21
C THR A 38 -18.35 0.95 -1.59
N GLY A 39 -17.62 1.16 -2.68
CA GLY A 39 -17.04 2.46 -3.05
C GLY A 39 -15.88 2.90 -2.14
N LYS A 40 -15.39 2.03 -1.26
CA LYS A 40 -14.28 2.31 -0.34
C LYS A 40 -12.96 1.75 -0.88
N VAL A 41 -11.84 2.25 -0.39
CA VAL A 41 -10.53 1.70 -0.74
C VAL A 41 -10.37 0.29 -0.18
N GLY A 42 -10.02 -0.68 -1.03
CA GLY A 42 -9.62 -2.00 -0.60
C GLY A 42 -8.21 -1.96 0.01
N VAL A 43 -7.98 -2.74 1.07
CA VAL A 43 -6.67 -2.80 1.73
C VAL A 43 -6.16 -4.22 1.73
N VAL A 44 -4.89 -4.39 1.36
CA VAL A 44 -4.20 -5.69 1.32
C VAL A 44 -2.91 -5.59 2.12
N LEU A 45 -2.58 -6.65 2.85
CA LEU A 45 -1.31 -6.78 3.56
C LEU A 45 -0.60 -8.05 3.08
N VAL A 46 0.62 -7.89 2.57
CA VAL A 46 1.44 -8.99 2.06
C VAL A 46 2.85 -8.94 2.65
N THR A 47 3.54 -10.07 2.68
CA THR A 47 4.95 -10.11 3.09
C THR A 47 5.88 -9.62 1.98
N SER A 48 7.16 -9.50 2.26
CA SER A 48 8.21 -9.17 1.29
C SER A 48 8.38 -10.23 0.20
N GLY A 49 9.09 -9.90 -0.85
CA GLY A 49 9.46 -10.83 -1.92
C GLY A 49 8.27 -11.55 -2.54
N PRO A 50 8.12 -12.87 -2.31
CA PRO A 50 7.05 -13.65 -2.94
C PRO A 50 5.64 -13.14 -2.60
N GLY A 51 5.43 -12.54 -1.43
CA GLY A 51 4.13 -11.94 -1.08
C GLY A 51 3.81 -10.74 -1.97
N ALA A 52 4.76 -9.83 -2.14
CA ALA A 52 4.61 -8.67 -3.01
C ALA A 52 4.46 -9.08 -4.49
N THR A 53 5.29 -10.01 -4.98
CA THR A 53 5.23 -10.46 -6.39
C THR A 53 3.94 -11.22 -6.70
N ASN A 54 3.41 -12.01 -5.78
CA ASN A 54 2.12 -12.67 -5.95
C ASN A 54 0.93 -11.70 -6.01
N ALA A 55 1.05 -10.50 -5.47
CA ALA A 55 0.01 -9.48 -5.55
C ALA A 55 -0.07 -8.78 -6.92
N VAL A 56 0.98 -8.88 -7.75
CA VAL A 56 1.13 -8.11 -9.01
C VAL A 56 -0.03 -8.31 -9.98
N THR A 57 -0.52 -9.52 -10.14
CA THR A 57 -1.65 -9.81 -11.04
C THR A 57 -2.89 -9.00 -10.65
N GLY A 58 -3.28 -9.05 -9.38
CA GLY A 58 -4.44 -8.29 -8.91
C GLY A 58 -4.20 -6.78 -8.92
N LEU A 59 -2.98 -6.31 -8.62
CA LEU A 59 -2.65 -4.88 -8.73
C LEU A 59 -2.73 -4.39 -10.17
N THR A 60 -2.31 -5.21 -11.13
CA THR A 60 -2.43 -4.89 -12.55
C THR A 60 -3.89 -4.78 -12.98
N ASP A 61 -4.72 -5.74 -12.57
CA ASP A 61 -6.16 -5.75 -12.80
C ASP A 61 -6.82 -4.49 -12.22
N ALA A 62 -6.53 -4.19 -10.95
CA ALA A 62 -7.03 -2.99 -10.29
C ALA A 62 -6.62 -1.69 -10.99
N LEU A 63 -5.40 -1.62 -11.56
CA LEU A 63 -4.97 -0.45 -12.33
C LEU A 63 -5.76 -0.31 -13.62
N MET A 64 -5.95 -1.40 -14.36
CA MET A 64 -6.69 -1.40 -15.63
C MET A 64 -8.15 -1.00 -15.44
N ASP A 65 -8.77 -1.50 -14.37
CA ASP A 65 -10.19 -1.28 -14.06
C ASP A 65 -10.43 -0.05 -13.17
N SER A 66 -9.39 0.71 -12.86
CA SER A 66 -9.49 1.92 -12.03
C SER A 66 -10.05 1.65 -10.62
N ILE A 67 -9.61 0.58 -9.97
CA ILE A 67 -10.06 0.18 -8.63
C ILE A 67 -9.11 0.71 -7.57
N PRO A 68 -9.61 1.48 -6.57
CA PRO A 68 -8.77 2.04 -5.52
C PRO A 68 -8.36 0.98 -4.52
N ILE A 69 -7.07 0.65 -4.47
CA ILE A 69 -6.46 -0.30 -3.53
C ILE A 69 -5.24 0.33 -2.86
N VAL A 70 -5.08 0.07 -1.58
CA VAL A 70 -3.81 0.29 -0.86
C VAL A 70 -3.24 -1.07 -0.49
N CYS A 71 -2.10 -1.41 -1.08
CA CYS A 71 -1.36 -2.63 -0.78
C CYS A 71 -0.18 -2.29 0.15
N LEU A 72 -0.22 -2.84 1.36
CA LEU A 72 0.86 -2.75 2.33
C LEU A 72 1.76 -3.96 2.12
N SER A 73 2.99 -3.75 1.67
CA SER A 73 3.99 -4.78 1.49
C SER A 73 5.04 -4.71 2.59
N GLY A 74 5.37 -5.83 3.19
CA GLY A 74 6.58 -5.89 4.00
C GLY A 74 7.84 -5.81 3.13
N GLN A 75 8.93 -5.34 3.71
CA GLN A 75 10.24 -5.35 3.08
C GLN A 75 11.31 -5.83 4.06
N VAL A 76 12.41 -6.33 3.53
CA VAL A 76 13.57 -6.73 4.33
C VAL A 76 14.13 -5.54 5.14
N PRO A 77 14.92 -5.77 6.19
CA PRO A 77 15.58 -4.69 6.91
C PRO A 77 16.42 -3.79 5.98
N ARG A 78 16.51 -2.50 6.32
CA ARG A 78 17.14 -1.48 5.46
C ARG A 78 18.54 -1.86 4.95
N HIS A 79 19.37 -2.46 5.80
CA HIS A 79 20.74 -2.83 5.46
C HIS A 79 20.83 -4.04 4.52
N LEU A 80 19.72 -4.74 4.30
CA LEU A 80 19.62 -5.87 3.39
C LEU A 80 18.99 -5.49 2.03
N ILE A 81 18.41 -4.30 1.91
CA ILE A 81 17.80 -3.87 0.64
C ILE A 81 18.90 -3.72 -0.43
N GLY A 82 18.74 -4.42 -1.56
CA GLY A 82 19.70 -4.43 -2.66
C GLY A 82 20.83 -5.43 -2.49
N THR A 83 20.71 -6.40 -1.56
CA THR A 83 21.74 -7.43 -1.31
C THR A 83 21.33 -8.84 -1.73
N ASP A 84 20.19 -8.98 -2.41
CA ASP A 84 19.58 -10.28 -2.76
C ASP A 84 19.30 -11.14 -1.51
N ALA A 85 18.85 -10.49 -0.44
CA ALA A 85 18.55 -11.16 0.81
C ALA A 85 17.34 -12.11 0.68
N PHE A 86 17.21 -13.03 1.65
CA PHE A 86 16.11 -13.98 1.66
C PHE A 86 14.73 -13.26 1.60
N GLN A 87 13.93 -13.64 0.63
CA GLN A 87 12.61 -13.04 0.35
C GLN A 87 12.68 -11.52 0.09
N GLU A 88 13.77 -11.02 -0.44
CA GLU A 88 13.83 -9.69 -1.00
C GLU A 88 13.31 -9.68 -2.45
N ALA A 89 12.66 -8.60 -2.84
CA ALA A 89 12.40 -8.25 -4.22
C ALA A 89 12.40 -6.72 -4.35
N ASP A 90 12.77 -6.21 -5.53
CA ASP A 90 12.56 -4.80 -5.86
C ASP A 90 11.07 -4.53 -6.06
N THR A 91 10.35 -4.45 -4.96
CA THR A 91 8.89 -4.24 -4.96
C THR A 91 8.52 -2.99 -5.75
N SER A 92 9.25 -1.90 -5.57
CA SER A 92 8.98 -0.63 -6.27
C SER A 92 9.24 -0.77 -7.78
N GLY A 93 10.32 -1.40 -8.20
CA GLY A 93 10.64 -1.62 -9.61
C GLY A 93 9.63 -2.53 -10.30
N ILE A 94 9.25 -3.64 -9.65
CA ILE A 94 8.29 -4.61 -10.18
C ILE A 94 6.87 -4.01 -10.28
N THR A 95 6.44 -3.26 -9.27
CA THR A 95 5.06 -2.76 -9.19
C THR A 95 4.86 -1.38 -9.83
N ARG A 96 5.92 -0.67 -10.19
CA ARG A 96 5.83 0.64 -10.82
C ARG A 96 4.93 0.68 -12.07
N PRO A 97 5.01 -0.27 -13.03
CA PRO A 97 4.16 -0.25 -14.22
C PRO A 97 2.71 -0.68 -13.94
N CYS A 98 2.43 -1.32 -12.81
CA CYS A 98 1.12 -1.87 -12.49
C CYS A 98 0.45 -1.23 -11.27
N THR A 99 0.96 -0.09 -10.83
CA THR A 99 0.37 0.70 -9.74
C THR A 99 0.35 2.18 -10.10
N LYS A 100 -0.53 2.91 -9.45
CA LYS A 100 -0.63 4.35 -9.61
C LYS A 100 0.52 5.08 -8.93
N TYR A 101 0.96 4.58 -7.77
CA TYR A 101 2.10 5.10 -7.04
C TYR A 101 2.72 4.07 -6.10
N ASN A 102 4.02 4.27 -5.77
CA ASN A 102 4.78 3.43 -4.85
C ASN A 102 5.43 4.30 -3.77
N TYR A 103 5.27 3.91 -2.52
CA TYR A 103 5.97 4.49 -1.38
C TYR A 103 6.91 3.46 -0.77
N LEU A 104 8.20 3.75 -0.70
CA LEU A 104 9.13 3.04 0.18
C LEU A 104 9.34 3.88 1.44
N VAL A 105 8.85 3.42 2.57
CA VAL A 105 8.96 4.14 3.84
C VAL A 105 10.37 3.99 4.39
N LYS A 106 11.13 5.09 4.43
CA LYS A 106 12.53 5.10 4.86
C LYS A 106 12.75 5.58 6.30
N ARG A 107 11.76 6.27 6.87
CA ARG A 107 11.80 6.87 8.21
C ARG A 107 10.46 6.64 8.90
N SER A 108 10.47 6.45 10.21
CA SER A 108 9.24 6.23 10.99
C SER A 108 8.29 7.43 10.93
N GLU A 109 8.83 8.63 10.86
CA GLU A 109 8.04 9.88 10.78
C GLU A 109 7.27 10.00 9.46
N ASP A 110 7.73 9.31 8.41
CA ASP A 110 7.10 9.31 7.09
C ASP A 110 5.97 8.27 6.98
N LEU A 111 5.84 7.36 7.96
CA LEU A 111 4.89 6.25 7.90
C LEU A 111 3.44 6.75 7.82
N GLN A 112 3.00 7.55 8.80
CA GLN A 112 1.63 8.07 8.83
C GLN A 112 1.33 8.97 7.63
N PRO A 113 2.17 9.98 7.27
CA PRO A 113 1.94 10.81 6.09
C PRO A 113 1.87 10.00 4.78
N ASN A 114 2.73 8.99 4.61
CA ASN A 114 2.69 8.16 3.39
C ASN A 114 1.45 7.27 3.33
N LEU A 115 0.96 6.76 4.46
CA LEU A 115 -0.30 6.01 4.51
C LEU A 115 -1.49 6.91 4.15
N GLU A 116 -1.59 8.08 4.74
CA GLU A 116 -2.66 9.04 4.44
C GLU A 116 -2.66 9.44 2.96
N GLU A 117 -1.48 9.77 2.42
CA GLU A 117 -1.30 10.09 1.01
C GLU A 117 -1.62 8.90 0.10
N ALA A 118 -1.27 7.67 0.49
CA ALA A 118 -1.60 6.47 -0.28
C ALA A 118 -3.11 6.28 -0.44
N PHE A 119 -3.89 6.48 0.62
CA PHE A 119 -5.35 6.43 0.55
C PHE A 119 -5.94 7.58 -0.29
N HIS A 120 -5.34 8.76 -0.23
CA HIS A 120 -5.74 9.88 -1.07
C HIS A 120 -5.47 9.59 -2.55
N VAL A 121 -4.22 9.23 -2.88
CA VAL A 121 -3.79 8.94 -4.26
C VAL A 121 -4.60 7.79 -4.88
N ALA A 122 -4.91 6.75 -4.10
CA ALA A 122 -5.70 5.63 -4.60
C ALA A 122 -7.08 6.07 -5.12
N ARG A 123 -7.69 7.09 -4.53
CA ARG A 123 -9.04 7.58 -4.88
C ARG A 123 -9.05 8.79 -5.80
N ALA A 124 -8.03 9.67 -5.71
CA ALA A 124 -8.03 10.95 -6.40
C ALA A 124 -7.82 10.81 -7.91
N GLY A 125 -8.49 11.63 -8.71
CA GLY A 125 -8.46 11.55 -10.17
C GLY A 125 -8.97 10.20 -10.68
N ARG A 126 -8.27 9.55 -11.63
CA ARG A 126 -8.53 8.16 -11.99
C ARG A 126 -8.13 7.27 -10.83
N PRO A 127 -9.05 6.52 -10.19
CA PRO A 127 -8.69 5.62 -9.10
C PRO A 127 -7.71 4.51 -9.54
N GLY A 128 -7.00 3.93 -8.59
CA GLY A 128 -6.07 2.84 -8.90
C GLY A 128 -5.29 2.39 -7.68
N PRO A 129 -4.52 1.30 -7.79
CA PRO A 129 -3.75 0.72 -6.70
C PRO A 129 -2.52 1.56 -6.37
N VAL A 130 -2.24 1.65 -5.07
CA VAL A 130 -1.03 2.24 -4.51
C VAL A 130 -0.36 1.21 -3.62
N ILE A 131 0.96 1.08 -3.70
CA ILE A 131 1.72 0.21 -2.80
C ILE A 131 2.50 1.04 -1.79
N VAL A 132 2.52 0.57 -0.54
CA VAL A 132 3.36 1.12 0.53
C VAL A 132 4.27 0.02 1.02
N ASP A 133 5.55 0.13 0.71
CA ASP A 133 6.58 -0.83 1.06
C ASP A 133 7.17 -0.47 2.42
N LEU A 134 7.06 -1.40 3.38
CA LEU A 134 7.29 -1.21 4.81
C LEU A 134 8.46 -2.06 5.29
N PRO A 135 9.70 -1.53 5.29
CA PRO A 135 10.84 -2.25 5.84
C PRO A 135 10.62 -2.67 7.29
N LYS A 136 11.04 -3.88 7.64
CA LYS A 136 10.77 -4.47 8.96
C LYS A 136 11.22 -3.58 10.12
N TYR A 137 12.33 -2.87 9.97
CA TYR A 137 12.82 -1.98 11.04
C TYR A 137 11.88 -0.81 11.32
N ILE A 138 11.19 -0.27 10.29
CA ILE A 138 10.19 0.81 10.44
C ILE A 138 9.02 0.35 11.32
N GLN A 139 8.62 -0.92 11.20
CA GLN A 139 7.51 -1.49 11.95
C GLN A 139 7.85 -1.72 13.43
N LEU A 140 9.14 -1.67 13.80
CA LEU A 140 9.64 -1.89 15.17
C LEU A 140 10.03 -0.59 15.88
N LEU A 141 10.08 0.54 15.17
CA LEU A 141 10.40 1.83 15.74
C LEU A 141 9.17 2.49 16.34
N ASP A 142 9.35 3.10 17.49
CA ASP A 142 8.36 4.00 18.06
C ASP A 142 8.28 5.28 17.20
N ALA A 143 7.07 5.69 16.86
CA ALA A 143 6.82 6.93 16.15
C ALA A 143 5.64 7.68 16.79
N PRO A 144 5.69 9.01 16.86
CA PRO A 144 4.57 9.79 17.37
C PRO A 144 3.36 9.62 16.43
N TYR A 145 2.25 9.17 16.99
CA TYR A 145 0.97 9.17 16.29
C TYR A 145 0.31 10.54 16.42
N ARG A 146 -0.17 11.08 15.30
CA ARG A 146 -0.91 12.34 15.26
C ARG A 146 -2.38 12.06 14.92
N GLU A 147 -3.28 12.45 15.83
CA GLU A 147 -4.73 12.33 15.59
C GLU A 147 -5.28 13.37 14.60
N GLU A 148 -4.46 14.31 14.13
CA GLU A 148 -4.91 15.33 13.20
C GLU A 148 -5.45 14.67 11.93
N LYS A 149 -6.70 14.99 11.62
CA LYS A 149 -7.31 14.64 10.33
C LYS A 149 -6.47 15.33 9.24
N SER A 150 -5.98 14.54 8.31
CA SER A 150 -5.30 15.06 7.14
C SER A 150 -6.17 16.12 6.46
N ASP A 151 -5.67 17.34 6.42
CA ASP A 151 -6.29 18.40 5.63
C ASP A 151 -6.04 18.04 4.15
N THR A 152 -7.11 17.76 3.41
CA THR A 152 -7.02 17.40 1.99
C THR A 152 -6.29 18.44 1.14
N ALA A 153 -6.23 19.69 1.61
CA ALA A 153 -5.46 20.76 0.98
C ALA A 153 -3.93 20.54 1.07
N LYS A 154 -3.46 19.64 1.95
CA LYS A 154 -2.02 19.34 2.14
C LYS A 154 -1.54 18.14 1.32
N HIS A 155 -2.41 17.44 0.59
CA HIS A 155 -1.99 16.32 -0.25
C HIS A 155 -1.12 16.79 -1.40
N ARG A 156 -0.02 16.05 -1.64
CA ARG A 156 0.95 16.34 -2.71
C ARG A 156 0.36 16.06 -4.09
N TYR A 157 -0.47 15.02 -4.18
CA TYR A 157 -1.14 14.66 -5.43
C TYR A 157 -2.46 15.42 -5.56
N GLN A 158 -2.51 16.31 -6.53
CA GLN A 158 -3.72 17.07 -6.88
C GLN A 158 -3.99 16.85 -8.38
N PRO A 159 -4.97 15.98 -8.73
CA PRO A 159 -5.30 15.77 -10.13
C PRO A 159 -5.91 17.03 -10.75
N ALA A 160 -5.68 17.24 -12.03
CA ALA A 160 -6.36 18.29 -12.79
C ALA A 160 -7.88 18.05 -12.74
N THR A 161 -8.63 19.06 -12.37
CA THR A 161 -10.10 19.00 -12.24
C THR A 161 -10.82 19.53 -13.48
N ALA A 162 -10.10 20.15 -14.40
CA ALA A 162 -10.65 20.66 -15.66
C ALA A 162 -9.82 20.11 -16.84
N PRO A 163 -10.44 19.86 -18.00
CA PRO A 163 -9.69 19.53 -19.21
C PRO A 163 -8.80 20.71 -19.61
N ASP A 164 -7.65 20.40 -20.20
CA ASP A 164 -6.81 21.42 -20.79
C ASP A 164 -7.60 22.10 -21.94
N PRO A 165 -7.81 23.43 -21.88
CA PRO A 165 -8.57 24.13 -22.94
C PRO A 165 -7.89 24.09 -24.30
N LYS A 166 -6.67 23.55 -24.41
CA LYS A 166 -5.92 23.36 -25.65
C LYS A 166 -6.00 21.94 -26.22
N LEU A 167 -6.67 21.00 -25.52
CA LEU A 167 -7.01 19.66 -25.98
C LEU A 167 -8.47 19.58 -26.37
#